data_cef8fb65c3732cb55784cfdf9287c3db
#
_entry.id   cef8fb65c3732cb55784cfdf9287c3db
#
_cell.length_a   1.000
_cell.length_b   1.000
_cell.length_c   1.000
_cell.angle_alpha   90.00
_cell.angle_beta   90.00
_cell.angle_gamma   90.00
#
_symmetry.space_group_name_H-M   'P 1'
#
loop_
_entity.id
_entity.type
_entity.pdbx_description
1 polymer ?
#
loop_
_entity_poly.entity_id
_entity_poly.type
_entity_poly.pdbx_seq_one_letter_code
_entity_poly.pdbx_strand_id
1 'polypeptide(L)'
;DMLFSHISDTHLGLQQYGLEEREQDVYDSFNQAINISIKDHVDFVIFAGDIFHTPNPSGTAILQMANALKRLKENSIDSFFILGEHDISRMRATPVPYVYHNLQFSKYVGNGKPVYHKDVMIAGFDKIRKNELQPFEEKFREIDIIAKQHNGHKILVLHQGITEANQFAGELNSSDLPKNFTYYAMGHLHDKFVKQFEQ
;
A
#
# COMPACT_ATOMS: atom_id res chain seq x y z
N ASP A 1 21.66 -3.84 5.68
CA ASP A 1 20.34 -4.50 5.72
C ASP A 1 19.23 -3.47 5.66
N MET A 2 18.16 -3.81 4.97
CA MET A 2 17.00 -2.94 4.80
C MET A 2 15.81 -3.53 5.53
N LEU A 3 15.19 -2.75 6.42
CA LEU A 3 14.00 -3.14 7.17
C LEU A 3 12.85 -2.22 6.77
N PHE A 4 11.70 -2.78 6.45
CA PHE A 4 10.54 -1.99 6.12
C PHE A 4 9.25 -2.62 6.65
N SER A 5 8.22 -1.78 6.82
CA SER A 5 6.88 -2.23 7.20
C SER A 5 5.99 -2.29 5.97
N HIS A 6 5.21 -3.35 5.87
CA HIS A 6 4.14 -3.50 4.89
C HIS A 6 2.81 -3.50 5.65
N ILE A 7 2.04 -2.45 5.45
CA ILE A 7 0.75 -2.26 6.10
C ILE A 7 -0.32 -2.15 5.01
N SER A 8 -1.36 -2.96 5.13
CA SER A 8 -2.44 -2.97 4.15
C SER A 8 -3.80 -3.08 4.82
N ASP A 9 -4.83 -2.65 4.08
CA ASP A 9 -6.22 -2.82 4.49
C ASP A 9 -6.51 -2.26 5.88
N THR A 10 -6.03 -1.04 6.13
CA THR A 10 -6.22 -0.38 7.42
C THR A 10 -7.66 0.04 7.65
N HIS A 11 -8.42 0.29 6.57
CA HIS A 11 -9.85 0.61 6.60
C HIS A 11 -10.21 1.66 7.66
N LEU A 12 -9.43 2.74 7.74
CA LEU A 12 -9.66 3.79 8.72
C LEU A 12 -11.06 4.37 8.54
N GLY A 13 -11.79 4.47 9.64
CA GLY A 13 -13.18 4.91 9.66
C GLY A 13 -14.20 3.79 9.60
N LEU A 14 -13.75 2.52 9.55
CA LEU A 14 -14.67 1.38 9.58
C LEU A 14 -15.45 1.36 10.88
N GLN A 15 -16.78 1.32 10.77
CA GLN A 15 -17.70 1.12 11.88
C GLN A 15 -18.48 -0.15 11.64
N GLN A 16 -18.31 -1.14 12.52
CA GLN A 16 -19.14 -2.34 12.49
C GLN A 16 -20.39 -2.09 13.32
N TYR A 17 -21.56 -2.33 12.72
CA TYR A 17 -22.86 -2.14 13.37
C TYR A 17 -23.08 -0.71 13.89
N GLY A 18 -22.40 0.30 13.30
CA GLY A 18 -22.51 1.69 13.72
C GLY A 18 -21.89 2.00 15.08
N LEU A 19 -21.04 1.13 15.62
CA LEU A 19 -20.43 1.32 16.93
C LEU A 19 -19.12 2.08 16.85
N GLU A 20 -19.04 3.19 17.57
CA GLU A 20 -17.82 4.01 17.68
C GLU A 20 -16.65 3.21 18.27
N GLU A 21 -16.93 2.27 19.16
CA GLU A 21 -15.92 1.41 19.77
C GLU A 21 -15.16 0.60 18.74
N ARG A 22 -15.84 0.12 17.70
CA ARG A 22 -15.22 -0.63 16.61
C ARG A 22 -14.35 0.26 15.73
N GLU A 23 -14.76 1.51 15.54
CA GLU A 23 -13.95 2.49 14.85
C GLU A 23 -12.66 2.78 15.63
N GLN A 24 -12.76 2.94 16.95
CA GLN A 24 -11.61 3.18 17.80
C GLN A 24 -10.64 1.99 17.79
N ASP A 25 -11.15 0.75 17.77
CA ASP A 25 -10.32 -0.45 17.68
C ASP A 25 -9.48 -0.44 16.39
N VAL A 26 -10.06 0.02 15.28
CA VAL A 26 -9.34 0.13 14.00
C VAL A 26 -8.20 1.15 14.11
N TYR A 27 -8.48 2.30 14.71
CA TYR A 27 -7.45 3.32 14.91
C TYR A 27 -6.34 2.85 15.85
N ASP A 28 -6.68 2.15 16.91
CA ASP A 28 -5.72 1.61 17.87
C ASP A 28 -4.80 0.58 17.20
N SER A 29 -5.38 -0.32 16.41
CA SER A 29 -4.61 -1.32 15.65
C SER A 29 -3.66 -0.66 14.65
N PHE A 30 -4.16 0.36 13.93
CA PHE A 30 -3.35 1.12 12.99
C PHE A 30 -2.19 1.83 13.69
N ASN A 31 -2.48 2.54 14.78
CA ASN A 31 -1.46 3.27 15.53
C ASN A 31 -0.44 2.32 16.17
N GLN A 32 -0.84 1.10 16.55
CA GLN A 32 0.08 0.08 17.02
C GLN A 32 1.07 -0.32 15.93
N ALA A 33 0.61 -0.51 14.70
CA ALA A 33 1.49 -0.82 13.57
C ALA A 33 2.50 0.30 13.31
N ILE A 34 2.04 1.55 13.40
CA ILE A 34 2.92 2.73 13.26
C ILE A 34 3.94 2.78 14.41
N ASN A 35 3.51 2.53 15.64
CA ASN A 35 4.40 2.50 16.81
C ASN A 35 5.49 1.43 16.68
N ILE A 36 5.13 0.25 16.20
CA ILE A 36 6.10 -0.84 15.96
C ILE A 36 7.10 -0.41 14.89
N SER A 37 6.63 0.21 13.80
CA SER A 37 7.50 0.68 12.73
C SER A 37 8.52 1.70 13.24
N ILE A 38 8.09 2.63 14.08
CA ILE A 38 8.96 3.64 14.68
C ILE A 38 9.94 2.99 15.67
N LYS A 39 9.46 2.10 16.53
CA LYS A 39 10.28 1.41 17.53
C LYS A 39 11.37 0.57 16.87
N ASP A 40 11.04 -0.11 15.78
CA ASP A 40 11.96 -0.97 15.06
C ASP A 40 12.86 -0.21 14.08
N HIS A 41 12.73 1.12 14.02
CA HIS A 41 13.53 1.99 13.15
C HIS A 41 13.52 1.53 11.69
N VAL A 42 12.33 1.23 11.16
CA VAL A 42 12.23 0.81 9.76
C VAL A 42 12.71 1.92 8.83
N ASP A 43 13.23 1.54 7.68
CA ASP A 43 13.73 2.52 6.69
C ASP A 43 12.58 3.22 5.97
N PHE A 44 11.50 2.49 5.70
CA PHE A 44 10.30 3.05 5.09
C PHE A 44 9.08 2.17 5.40
N VAL A 45 7.89 2.71 5.09
CA VAL A 45 6.61 2.03 5.25
C VAL A 45 5.90 1.99 3.89
N ILE A 46 5.31 0.84 3.57
CA ILE A 46 4.46 0.68 2.40
C ILE A 46 3.02 0.46 2.85
N PHE A 47 2.11 1.28 2.32
CA PHE A 47 0.68 1.11 2.49
C PHE A 47 0.09 0.55 1.20
N ALA A 48 -0.36 -0.68 1.23
CA ALA A 48 -0.77 -1.43 0.04
C ALA A 48 -2.28 -1.33 -0.25
N GLY A 49 -2.85 -0.14 -0.09
CA GLY A 49 -4.23 0.16 -0.46
C GLY A 49 -5.24 -0.04 0.66
N ASP A 50 -6.48 0.38 0.39
CA ASP A 50 -7.59 0.42 1.35
C ASP A 50 -7.20 1.10 2.66
N ILE A 51 -6.59 2.27 2.53
CA ILE A 51 -6.21 3.11 3.67
C ILE A 51 -7.47 3.50 4.43
N PHE A 52 -8.46 4.01 3.72
CA PHE A 52 -9.77 4.35 4.28
C PHE A 52 -10.80 3.29 3.91
N HIS A 53 -11.83 3.17 4.75
CA HIS A 53 -12.92 2.23 4.51
C HIS A 53 -13.86 2.69 3.40
N THR A 54 -13.96 4.00 3.17
CA THR A 54 -14.81 4.59 2.13
C THR A 54 -14.05 5.67 1.36
N PRO A 55 -14.49 6.02 0.13
CA PRO A 55 -13.90 7.13 -0.62
C PRO A 55 -14.13 8.50 0.05
N ASN A 56 -15.11 8.60 0.95
CA ASN A 56 -15.45 9.83 1.66
C ASN A 56 -15.24 9.64 3.17
N PRO A 57 -13.99 9.52 3.62
CA PRO A 57 -13.72 9.29 5.04
C PRO A 57 -14.06 10.52 5.90
N SER A 58 -14.34 10.28 7.16
CA SER A 58 -14.57 11.36 8.13
C SER A 58 -13.29 12.17 8.38
N GLY A 59 -13.46 13.39 8.89
CA GLY A 59 -12.32 14.20 9.32
C GLY A 59 -11.46 13.48 10.35
N THR A 60 -12.08 12.71 11.24
CA THR A 60 -11.36 11.92 12.25
C THR A 60 -10.44 10.89 11.58
N ALA A 61 -10.94 10.14 10.60
CA ALA A 61 -10.14 9.16 9.88
C ALA A 61 -8.98 9.83 9.12
N ILE A 62 -9.27 10.94 8.44
CA ILE A 62 -8.24 11.73 7.72
C ILE A 62 -7.15 12.20 8.68
N LEU A 63 -7.54 12.69 9.86
CA LEU A 63 -6.60 13.19 10.86
C LEU A 63 -5.75 12.07 11.46
N GLN A 64 -6.34 10.89 11.71
CA GLN A 64 -5.59 9.72 12.18
C GLN A 64 -4.46 9.36 11.21
N MET A 65 -4.76 9.33 9.92
CA MET A 65 -3.74 9.05 8.90
C MET A 65 -2.68 10.17 8.84
N ALA A 66 -3.12 11.42 8.83
CA ALA A 66 -2.21 12.57 8.79
C ALA A 66 -1.23 12.56 9.97
N ASN A 67 -1.73 12.30 11.18
CA ASN A 67 -0.91 12.25 12.39
C ASN A 67 0.10 11.08 12.32
N ALA A 68 -0.30 9.93 11.82
CA ALA A 68 0.60 8.79 11.64
C ALA A 68 1.72 9.12 10.66
N LEU A 69 1.39 9.70 9.50
CA LEU A 69 2.39 10.09 8.50
C LEU A 69 3.35 11.15 9.03
N LYS A 70 2.84 12.11 9.80
CA LYS A 70 3.66 13.12 10.46
C LYS A 70 4.66 12.48 11.42
N ARG A 71 4.20 11.54 12.25
CA ARG A 71 5.08 10.82 13.19
C ARG A 71 6.17 10.03 12.48
N LEU A 72 5.83 9.38 11.37
CA LEU A 72 6.83 8.68 10.55
C LEU A 72 7.89 9.66 10.05
N LYS A 73 7.46 10.79 9.49
CA LYS A 73 8.39 11.81 9.01
C LYS A 73 9.28 12.39 10.10
N GLU A 74 8.72 12.66 11.28
CA GLU A 74 9.48 13.14 12.44
C GLU A 74 10.56 12.14 12.87
N ASN A 75 10.41 10.87 12.53
CA ASN A 75 11.38 9.81 12.78
C ASN A 75 12.20 9.45 11.54
N SER A 76 12.19 10.30 10.51
CA SER A 76 12.93 10.11 9.26
C SER A 76 12.55 8.83 8.52
N ILE A 77 11.28 8.44 8.61
CA ILE A 77 10.73 7.26 7.93
C ILE A 77 9.84 7.72 6.78
N ASP A 78 10.27 7.44 5.54
CA ASP A 78 9.47 7.70 4.36
C ASP A 78 8.35 6.67 4.23
N SER A 79 7.27 7.05 3.53
CA SER A 79 6.18 6.13 3.25
C SER A 79 5.75 6.20 1.80
N PHE A 80 5.22 5.09 1.31
CA PHE A 80 4.77 4.92 -0.07
C PHE A 80 3.41 4.25 -0.04
N PHE A 81 2.51 4.65 -0.94
CA PHE A 81 1.17 4.07 -0.94
C PHE A 81 0.62 3.87 -2.34
N ILE A 82 -0.29 2.92 -2.45
CA ILE A 82 -1.17 2.73 -3.59
C ILE A 82 -2.63 2.86 -3.12
N LEU A 83 -3.55 2.86 -4.06
CA LEU A 83 -4.99 2.93 -3.76
C LEU A 83 -5.62 1.55 -3.91
N GLY A 84 -6.45 1.17 -2.93
CA GLY A 84 -7.31 0.01 -3.00
C GLY A 84 -8.69 0.38 -3.53
N GLU A 85 -9.57 -0.59 -3.61
CA GLU A 85 -10.92 -0.41 -4.14
C GLU A 85 -11.78 0.55 -3.30
N HIS A 86 -11.55 0.59 -1.98
CA HIS A 86 -12.29 1.46 -1.06
C HIS A 86 -11.77 2.90 -1.03
N ASP A 87 -10.58 3.14 -1.57
CA ASP A 87 -10.01 4.49 -1.67
C ASP A 87 -10.49 5.25 -2.89
N ILE A 88 -11.04 4.55 -3.88
CA ILE A 88 -11.39 5.11 -5.19
C ILE A 88 -12.91 5.26 -5.29
N SER A 89 -13.37 6.50 -5.54
CA SER A 89 -14.77 6.78 -5.80
C SER A 89 -15.14 6.40 -7.23
N ARG A 90 -16.39 5.96 -7.45
CA ARG A 90 -16.96 5.82 -8.79
C ARG A 90 -17.20 7.16 -9.45
N MET A 91 -17.29 8.22 -8.67
CA MET A 91 -17.37 9.59 -9.17
C MET A 91 -15.95 10.08 -9.51
N ARG A 92 -15.84 10.96 -10.50
CA ARG A 92 -14.55 11.52 -10.92
C ARG A 92 -14.04 12.55 -9.91
N ALA A 93 -13.69 12.09 -8.73
CA ALA A 93 -13.12 12.93 -7.69
C ALA A 93 -11.69 12.50 -7.39
N THR A 94 -10.87 13.43 -6.97
CA THR A 94 -9.52 13.10 -6.50
C THR A 94 -9.63 12.23 -5.26
N PRO A 95 -9.02 11.04 -5.24
CA PRO A 95 -9.01 10.22 -4.03
C PRO A 95 -8.36 10.95 -2.86
N VAL A 96 -8.95 10.82 -1.67
CA VAL A 96 -8.47 11.53 -0.48
C VAL A 96 -7.00 11.26 -0.17
N PRO A 97 -6.45 10.02 -0.32
CA PRO A 97 -5.03 9.80 -0.05
C PRO A 97 -4.06 10.63 -0.90
N TYR A 98 -4.48 11.14 -2.06
CA TYR A 98 -3.65 12.05 -2.85
C TYR A 98 -3.30 13.34 -2.12
N VAL A 99 -4.12 13.76 -1.14
CA VAL A 99 -3.83 14.94 -0.31
C VAL A 99 -2.47 14.77 0.38
N TYR A 100 -2.20 13.58 0.90
CA TYR A 100 -0.93 13.30 1.58
C TYR A 100 0.26 13.34 0.62
N HIS A 101 0.07 12.90 -0.61
CA HIS A 101 1.10 12.99 -1.65
C HIS A 101 1.39 14.46 -2.01
N ASN A 102 0.34 15.26 -2.22
CA ASN A 102 0.50 16.67 -2.56
C ASN A 102 1.18 17.47 -1.44
N LEU A 103 0.90 17.11 -0.19
CA LEU A 103 1.53 17.74 0.97
C LEU A 103 2.90 17.15 1.30
N GLN A 104 3.37 16.18 0.53
CA GLN A 104 4.66 15.52 0.71
C GLN A 104 4.78 14.74 2.02
N PHE A 105 3.66 14.27 2.57
CA PHE A 105 3.65 13.41 3.76
C PHE A 105 3.87 11.93 3.40
N SER A 106 3.54 11.53 2.18
CA SER A 106 3.71 10.18 1.70
C SER A 106 3.83 10.20 0.18
N LYS A 107 4.49 9.22 -0.44
CA LYS A 107 4.68 9.17 -1.88
C LYS A 107 3.70 8.19 -2.51
N TYR A 108 2.87 8.68 -3.44
CA TYR A 108 2.00 7.83 -4.24
C TYR A 108 2.82 7.07 -5.29
N VAL A 109 2.63 5.76 -5.36
CA VAL A 109 3.35 4.88 -6.30
C VAL A 109 2.43 3.96 -7.09
N GLY A 110 1.12 4.20 -7.08
CA GLY A 110 0.13 3.31 -7.71
C GLY A 110 -0.04 3.49 -9.22
N ASN A 111 0.81 4.25 -9.88
CA ASN A 111 0.71 4.56 -11.30
C ASN A 111 1.65 3.74 -12.19
N GLY A 112 2.32 2.73 -11.64
CA GLY A 112 3.24 1.88 -12.38
C GLY A 112 4.62 2.50 -12.65
N LYS A 113 4.86 3.72 -12.21
CA LYS A 113 6.17 4.38 -12.38
C LYS A 113 7.03 4.10 -11.16
N PRO A 114 8.26 3.59 -11.35
CA PRO A 114 9.11 3.27 -10.22
C PRO A 114 9.61 4.51 -9.50
N VAL A 115 9.71 4.39 -8.19
CA VAL A 115 10.42 5.34 -7.34
C VAL A 115 11.53 4.59 -6.60
N TYR A 116 12.46 5.32 -6.04
CA TYR A 116 13.62 4.71 -5.40
C TYR A 116 13.80 5.28 -4.00
N HIS A 117 13.93 4.38 -3.05
CA HIS A 117 14.39 4.72 -1.70
C HIS A 117 15.79 4.14 -1.56
N LYS A 118 16.82 5.01 -1.62
CA LYS A 118 18.20 4.56 -1.76
C LYS A 118 18.32 3.63 -2.98
N ASP A 119 18.80 2.40 -2.82
CA ASP A 119 18.93 1.41 -3.88
C ASP A 119 17.71 0.48 -4.01
N VAL A 120 16.67 0.70 -3.23
CA VAL A 120 15.43 -0.09 -3.31
C VAL A 120 14.49 0.53 -4.34
N MET A 121 14.14 -0.25 -5.36
CA MET A 121 13.13 0.14 -6.35
C MET A 121 11.74 -0.21 -5.83
N ILE A 122 10.83 0.74 -5.86
CA ILE A 122 9.44 0.55 -5.44
C ILE A 122 8.53 0.96 -6.59
N ALA A 123 7.69 0.05 -7.01
CA ALA A 123 6.66 0.32 -8.02
C ALA A 123 5.35 -0.32 -7.58
N GLY A 124 4.25 0.22 -8.05
CA GLY A 124 2.95 -0.31 -7.68
C GLY A 124 1.88 0.04 -8.69
N PHE A 125 0.74 -0.61 -8.53
CA PHE A 125 -0.46 -0.36 -9.31
C PHE A 125 -1.65 -0.30 -8.35
N ASP A 126 -2.50 0.70 -8.54
CA ASP A 126 -3.77 0.77 -7.83
C ASP A 126 -4.60 -0.47 -8.15
N LYS A 127 -5.64 -0.73 -7.36
CA LYS A 127 -6.55 -1.84 -7.60
C LYS A 127 -6.94 -1.91 -9.07
N ILE A 128 -6.63 -3.05 -9.69
CA ILE A 128 -6.95 -3.33 -11.09
C ILE A 128 -8.28 -4.08 -11.10
N ARG A 129 -9.26 -3.54 -11.80
CA ARG A 129 -10.56 -4.19 -11.95
C ARG A 129 -10.44 -5.38 -12.90
N LYS A 130 -11.30 -6.38 -12.71
CA LYS A 130 -11.27 -7.62 -13.50
C LYS A 130 -11.32 -7.38 -15.01
N ASN A 131 -12.09 -6.40 -15.47
CA ASN A 131 -12.20 -6.05 -16.88
C ASN A 131 -10.98 -5.27 -17.40
N GLU A 132 -10.06 -4.86 -16.53
CA GLU A 132 -8.86 -4.11 -16.89
C GLU A 132 -7.59 -4.98 -16.85
N LEU A 133 -7.70 -6.24 -16.43
CA LEU A 133 -6.52 -7.11 -16.23
C LEU A 133 -5.74 -7.33 -17.53
N GLN A 134 -6.42 -7.53 -18.65
CA GLN A 134 -5.75 -7.78 -19.92
C GLN A 134 -4.90 -6.59 -20.41
N PRO A 135 -5.39 -5.34 -20.36
CA PRO A 135 -4.53 -4.19 -20.67
C PRO A 135 -3.33 -4.03 -19.75
N PHE A 136 -3.39 -4.56 -18.53
CA PHE A 136 -2.29 -4.47 -17.57
C PHE A 136 -1.14 -5.44 -17.87
N GLU A 137 -1.34 -6.45 -18.69
CA GLU A 137 -0.25 -7.37 -19.07
C GLU A 137 0.94 -6.63 -19.66
N GLU A 138 0.70 -5.65 -20.51
CA GLU A 138 1.78 -4.85 -21.11
C GLU A 138 2.46 -3.98 -20.07
N LYS A 139 1.70 -3.36 -19.16
CA LYS A 139 2.26 -2.56 -18.08
C LYS A 139 3.13 -3.39 -17.14
N PHE A 140 2.71 -4.63 -16.88
CA PHE A 140 3.51 -5.56 -16.09
C PHE A 140 4.81 -5.94 -16.80
N ARG A 141 4.76 -6.14 -18.11
CA ARG A 141 5.99 -6.40 -18.89
C ARG A 141 6.94 -5.22 -18.86
N GLU A 142 6.41 -3.99 -19.01
CA GLU A 142 7.24 -2.79 -18.99
C GLU A 142 7.95 -2.61 -17.64
N ILE A 143 7.23 -2.74 -16.53
CA ILE A 143 7.84 -2.59 -15.21
C ILE A 143 8.81 -3.74 -14.91
N ASP A 144 8.54 -4.93 -15.43
CA ASP A 144 9.41 -6.09 -15.22
C ASP A 144 10.75 -5.93 -15.94
N ILE A 145 10.75 -5.32 -17.13
CA ILE A 145 11.98 -4.99 -17.86
C ILE A 145 12.82 -4.02 -17.03
N ILE A 146 12.22 -2.99 -16.48
CA ILE A 146 12.93 -2.01 -15.63
C ILE A 146 13.47 -2.71 -14.37
N ALA A 147 12.67 -3.56 -13.74
CA ALA A 147 13.07 -4.30 -12.55
C ALA A 147 14.26 -5.22 -12.83
N LYS A 148 14.25 -5.90 -13.98
CA LYS A 148 15.35 -6.80 -14.37
C LYS A 148 16.69 -6.08 -14.46
N GLN A 149 16.68 -4.80 -14.86
CA GLN A 149 17.89 -4.00 -15.01
C GLN A 149 18.38 -3.39 -13.70
N HIS A 150 17.55 -3.38 -12.67
CA HIS A 150 17.91 -2.82 -11.38
C HIS A 150 18.61 -3.87 -10.50
N ASN A 151 19.78 -3.52 -9.97
CA ASN A 151 20.61 -4.47 -9.21
C ASN A 151 20.26 -4.56 -7.72
N GLY A 152 19.51 -3.61 -7.18
CA GLY A 152 19.12 -3.60 -5.77
C GLY A 152 17.83 -4.37 -5.52
N HIS A 153 17.33 -4.29 -4.29
CA HIS A 153 16.03 -4.85 -3.96
C HIS A 153 14.90 -4.14 -4.71
N LYS A 154 13.85 -4.87 -5.00
CA LYS A 154 12.72 -4.41 -5.81
C LYS A 154 11.42 -4.86 -5.18
N ILE A 155 10.54 -3.91 -4.92
CA ILE A 155 9.24 -4.16 -4.31
C ILE A 155 8.15 -3.79 -5.30
N LEU A 156 7.25 -4.73 -5.55
CA LEU A 156 6.02 -4.49 -6.32
C LEU A 156 4.85 -4.43 -5.35
N VAL A 157 4.10 -3.33 -5.37
CA VAL A 157 2.96 -3.11 -4.48
C VAL A 157 1.67 -3.27 -5.28
N LEU A 158 0.82 -4.20 -4.84
CA LEU A 158 -0.44 -4.50 -5.52
C LEU A 158 -1.58 -4.62 -4.51
N HIS A 159 -2.80 -4.33 -4.97
CA HIS A 159 -4.02 -4.55 -4.19
C HIS A 159 -4.93 -5.54 -4.93
N GLN A 160 -4.46 -6.78 -5.08
CA GLN A 160 -5.11 -7.83 -5.84
C GLN A 160 -5.11 -9.14 -5.06
N GLY A 161 -6.21 -9.91 -5.21
CA GLY A 161 -6.22 -11.30 -4.78
C GLY A 161 -5.44 -12.17 -5.76
N ILE A 162 -4.75 -13.16 -5.24
CA ILE A 162 -4.02 -14.15 -6.04
C ILE A 162 -4.78 -15.46 -6.02
N THR A 163 -5.06 -16.03 -7.18
CA THR A 163 -5.90 -17.21 -7.32
C THR A 163 -5.40 -18.40 -6.50
N GLU A 164 -4.10 -18.63 -6.47
CA GLU A 164 -3.49 -19.73 -5.71
C GLU A 164 -3.56 -19.50 -4.19
N ALA A 165 -3.57 -18.23 -3.75
CA ALA A 165 -3.70 -17.89 -2.33
C ALA A 165 -5.16 -17.88 -1.90
N ASN A 166 -6.06 -17.40 -2.77
CA ASN A 166 -7.50 -17.34 -2.50
C ASN A 166 -8.26 -17.34 -3.82
N GLN A 167 -8.74 -18.51 -4.23
CA GLN A 167 -9.45 -18.68 -5.50
C GLN A 167 -10.76 -17.89 -5.59
N PHE A 168 -11.34 -17.48 -4.48
CA PHE A 168 -12.58 -16.68 -4.47
C PHE A 168 -12.32 -15.18 -4.60
N ALA A 169 -11.16 -14.73 -4.13
CA ALA A 169 -10.72 -13.35 -4.27
C ALA A 169 -9.70 -13.17 -5.39
N GLY A 170 -9.24 -14.28 -5.96
CA GLY A 170 -8.19 -14.31 -6.94
C GLY A 170 -8.59 -13.73 -8.28
N GLU A 171 -7.96 -12.65 -8.65
CA GLU A 171 -8.14 -11.94 -9.91
C GLU A 171 -6.93 -12.10 -10.81
N LEU A 172 -5.80 -12.48 -10.23
CA LEU A 172 -4.55 -12.74 -10.93
C LEU A 172 -4.02 -14.11 -10.53
N ASN A 173 -3.40 -14.79 -11.49
CA ASN A 173 -2.56 -15.95 -11.19
C ASN A 173 -1.15 -15.46 -10.88
N SER A 174 -0.40 -16.20 -10.06
CA SER A 174 1.00 -15.85 -9.77
C SER A 174 1.86 -15.81 -11.04
N SER A 175 1.49 -16.60 -12.08
CA SER A 175 2.18 -16.59 -13.37
C SER A 175 1.99 -15.29 -14.16
N ASP A 176 0.96 -14.51 -13.84
CA ASP A 176 0.68 -13.22 -14.51
C ASP A 176 1.50 -12.08 -13.94
N LEU A 177 2.08 -12.26 -12.75
CA LEU A 177 2.85 -11.24 -12.08
C LEU A 177 4.22 -11.01 -12.71
N PRO A 178 4.75 -9.79 -12.69
CA PRO A 178 6.15 -9.54 -13.00
C PRO A 178 7.05 -10.42 -12.12
N LYS A 179 8.12 -10.96 -12.71
CA LYS A 179 8.94 -12.00 -12.05
C LYS A 179 10.23 -11.50 -11.43
N ASN A 180 10.65 -10.28 -11.77
CA ASN A 180 11.95 -9.77 -11.37
C ASN A 180 11.93 -8.89 -10.12
N PHE A 181 10.93 -9.09 -9.26
CA PHE A 181 10.82 -8.38 -7.98
C PHE A 181 11.27 -9.29 -6.83
N THR A 182 11.88 -8.69 -5.81
CA THR A 182 12.37 -9.42 -4.63
C THR A 182 11.32 -9.52 -3.53
N TYR A 183 10.29 -8.67 -3.56
CA TYR A 183 9.19 -8.71 -2.61
C TYR A 183 7.91 -8.19 -3.28
N TYR A 184 6.82 -8.88 -3.02
CA TYR A 184 5.48 -8.51 -3.52
C TYR A 184 4.64 -8.08 -2.33
N ALA A 185 4.42 -6.78 -2.18
CA ALA A 185 3.62 -6.21 -1.11
C ALA A 185 2.15 -6.21 -1.54
N MET A 186 1.41 -7.24 -1.13
CA MET A 186 0.02 -7.45 -1.54
C MET A 186 -0.93 -6.91 -0.49
N GLY A 187 -1.84 -6.01 -0.89
CA GLY A 187 -3.04 -5.68 -0.14
C GLY A 187 -4.17 -6.66 -0.44
N HIS A 188 -5.36 -6.40 0.10
CA HIS A 188 -6.58 -7.21 -0.09
C HIS A 188 -6.61 -8.52 0.73
N LEU A 189 -5.49 -8.92 1.34
CA LEU A 189 -5.41 -10.13 2.17
C LEU A 189 -5.32 -9.84 3.68
N HIS A 190 -5.51 -8.59 4.08
CA HIS A 190 -5.60 -8.13 5.48
C HIS A 190 -4.38 -8.43 6.36
N ASP A 191 -3.18 -8.53 5.77
CA ASP A 191 -1.95 -8.78 6.52
C ASP A 191 -1.21 -7.49 6.85
N LYS A 192 -0.63 -7.47 8.06
CA LYS A 192 0.24 -6.39 8.53
C LYS A 192 1.50 -7.02 9.09
N PHE A 193 2.66 -6.67 8.54
CA PHE A 193 3.92 -7.23 9.04
C PHE A 193 5.10 -6.34 8.73
N VAL A 194 6.19 -6.58 9.47
CA VAL A 194 7.49 -5.97 9.21
C VAL A 194 8.36 -6.98 8.50
N LYS A 195 9.04 -6.55 7.43
CA LYS A 195 9.93 -7.40 6.65
C LYS A 195 11.33 -6.82 6.60
N GLN A 196 12.30 -7.69 6.59
CA GLN A 196 13.71 -7.36 6.46
C GLN A 196 14.28 -8.04 5.23
N PHE A 197 15.02 -7.27 4.42
CA PHE A 197 15.85 -7.88 3.38
C PHE A 197 17.21 -8.21 3.96
N GLU A 198 17.64 -9.45 3.75
CA GLU A 198 18.99 -9.87 4.04
C GLU A 198 19.91 -9.62 2.85
N GLN A 199 21.16 -9.28 3.13
CA GLN A 199 22.18 -9.10 2.10
C GLN A 199 22.65 -10.42 1.51
#